data_92842b76dc83b08ce2380b95aade8dbb
#
_entry.id   92842b76dc83b08ce2380b95aade8dbb
#
_cell.length_a   1.000
_cell.length_b   1.000
_cell.length_c   1.000
_cell.angle_alpha   90.00
_cell.angle_beta   90.00
_cell.angle_gamma   90.00
#
_symmetry.space_group_name_H-M   'P 1'
#
loop_
_entity.id
_entity.type
_entity.pdbx_description
1 polymer ?
#
loop_
_entity_poly.entity_id
_entity_poly.type
_entity_poly.pdbx_seq_one_letter_code
_entity_poly.pdbx_strand_id
1 'polypeptide(L)'
;MDQASLTPVDRARTLADKVLARAAECVDRDAIIPTTHFAALAEAGLFGILGPLNAGGSDLSAHETRRVIAAIAGGCGATFFVWVQHHGVVRALRGSQNTHLRDSYLAPLCVGQMIAGVAFAHARRIGPAAVRATRVAGGWRFDGFAPWTTSW
;
A
#
# COMPACT_ATOMS: atom_id res chain seq x y z
N MET A 1 15.46 13.95 -19.10
CA MET A 1 14.93 12.62 -19.42
C MET A 1 13.51 12.61 -18.84
N ASP A 2 12.52 12.52 -19.71
CA ASP A 2 11.12 12.65 -19.34
C ASP A 2 10.71 11.47 -18.42
N GLN A 3 10.12 11.76 -17.25
CA GLN A 3 9.67 10.73 -16.30
C GLN A 3 8.63 9.78 -16.91
N ALA A 4 7.89 10.24 -17.91
CA ALA A 4 6.87 9.45 -18.62
C ALA A 4 7.46 8.26 -19.40
N SER A 5 8.77 8.26 -19.74
CA SER A 5 9.44 7.19 -20.46
C SER A 5 10.05 6.11 -19.56
N LEU A 6 10.10 6.32 -18.23
CA LEU A 6 10.72 5.38 -17.29
C LEU A 6 9.79 4.23 -16.94
N THR A 7 10.33 3.01 -16.83
CA THR A 7 9.58 1.87 -16.31
C THR A 7 9.24 2.08 -14.81
N PRO A 8 8.18 1.44 -14.28
CA PRO A 8 7.87 1.50 -12.85
C PRO A 8 9.06 1.10 -11.95
N VAL A 9 9.89 0.15 -12.40
CA VAL A 9 11.09 -0.27 -11.69
C VAL A 9 12.15 0.85 -11.65
N ASP A 10 12.32 1.58 -12.75
CA ASP A 10 13.31 2.67 -12.80
C ASP A 10 12.82 3.88 -11.99
N ARG A 11 11.51 4.18 -12.03
CA ARG A 11 10.91 5.20 -11.15
C ARG A 11 11.09 4.85 -9.67
N ALA A 12 10.86 3.58 -9.29
CA ALA A 12 11.05 3.12 -7.92
C ALA A 12 12.51 3.26 -7.46
N ARG A 13 13.48 2.89 -8.29
CA ARG A 13 14.91 3.07 -7.98
C ARG A 13 15.29 4.54 -7.83
N THR A 14 14.86 5.37 -8.78
CA THR A 14 15.12 6.81 -8.72
C THR A 14 14.55 7.44 -7.45
N LEU A 15 13.33 7.08 -7.08
CA LEU A 15 12.68 7.55 -5.85
C LEU A 15 13.43 7.06 -4.60
N ALA A 16 13.78 5.76 -4.57
CA ALA A 16 14.52 5.17 -3.46
C ALA A 16 15.84 5.91 -3.22
N ASP A 17 16.62 6.13 -4.26
CA ASP A 17 17.96 6.74 -4.16
C ASP A 17 17.89 8.24 -3.86
N LYS A 18 16.99 8.97 -4.54
CA LYS A 18 17.00 10.43 -4.48
C LYS A 18 16.17 11.02 -3.34
N VAL A 19 15.17 10.30 -2.85
CA VAL A 19 14.24 10.79 -1.81
C VAL A 19 14.33 9.93 -0.56
N LEU A 20 14.03 8.63 -0.66
CA LEU A 20 13.83 7.81 0.53
C LEU A 20 15.13 7.55 1.29
N ALA A 21 16.21 7.17 0.61
CA ALA A 21 17.49 6.87 1.25
C ALA A 21 18.09 8.09 1.94
N ARG A 22 17.90 9.29 1.36
CA ARG A 22 18.42 10.54 1.94
C ARG A 22 17.73 10.92 3.24
N ALA A 23 16.47 10.51 3.43
CA ALA A 23 15.69 10.80 4.61
C ALA A 23 15.65 9.64 5.61
N ALA A 24 16.17 8.46 5.26
CA ALA A 24 15.97 7.22 6.01
C ALA A 24 16.47 7.32 7.47
N GLU A 25 17.65 7.93 7.69
CA GLU A 25 18.20 8.14 9.02
C GLU A 25 17.32 9.06 9.87
N CYS A 26 16.80 10.15 9.30
CA CYS A 26 15.90 11.07 10.00
C CYS A 26 14.58 10.37 10.34
N VAL A 27 14.04 9.60 9.41
CA VAL A 27 12.79 8.83 9.62
C VAL A 27 12.95 7.82 10.75
N ASP A 28 14.10 7.14 10.82
CA ASP A 28 14.38 6.16 11.87
C ASP A 28 14.53 6.85 13.25
N ARG A 29 15.32 7.92 13.29
CA ARG A 29 15.55 8.67 14.52
C ARG A 29 14.29 9.34 15.07
N ASP A 30 13.51 9.99 14.22
CA ASP A 30 12.38 10.83 14.62
C ASP A 30 11.08 10.01 14.73
N ALA A 31 11.11 8.73 14.32
CA ALA A 31 9.96 7.81 14.28
C ALA A 31 8.73 8.37 13.53
N ILE A 32 8.96 9.27 12.56
CA ILE A 32 7.92 9.91 11.75
C ILE A 32 8.24 9.72 10.27
N ILE A 33 7.29 9.17 9.51
CA ILE A 33 7.39 9.07 8.06
C ILE A 33 6.81 10.35 7.45
N PRO A 34 7.60 11.15 6.70
CA PRO A 34 7.08 12.35 6.06
C PRO A 34 5.98 12.03 5.04
N THR A 35 4.90 12.80 5.05
CA THR A 35 3.80 12.67 4.06
C THR A 35 4.29 12.85 2.63
N THR A 36 5.36 13.62 2.43
CA THR A 36 6.02 13.82 1.14
C THR A 36 6.55 12.52 0.52
N HIS A 37 6.90 11.50 1.33
CA HIS A 37 7.28 10.18 0.82
C HIS A 37 6.12 9.50 0.09
N PHE A 38 4.91 9.58 0.67
CA PHE A 38 3.71 9.00 0.06
C PHE A 38 3.25 9.80 -1.15
N ALA A 39 3.35 11.13 -1.12
CA ALA A 39 3.10 11.98 -2.29
C ALA A 39 4.04 11.61 -3.46
N ALA A 40 5.34 11.47 -3.19
CA ALA A 40 6.31 11.08 -4.20
C ALA A 40 6.08 9.65 -4.75
N LEU A 41 5.63 8.71 -3.90
CA LEU A 41 5.22 7.37 -4.33
C LEU A 41 3.99 7.41 -5.25
N ALA A 42 3.02 8.30 -4.97
CA ALA A 42 1.84 8.50 -5.80
C ALA A 42 2.20 9.13 -7.15
N GLU A 43 2.99 10.19 -7.16
CA GLU A 43 3.50 10.84 -8.38
C GLU A 43 4.30 9.88 -9.27
N ALA A 44 5.05 8.97 -8.66
CA ALA A 44 5.77 7.92 -9.37
C ALA A 44 4.85 6.78 -9.86
N GLY A 45 3.54 6.79 -9.56
CA GLY A 45 2.57 5.76 -9.96
C GLY A 45 2.81 4.42 -9.27
N LEU A 46 3.37 4.42 -8.05
CA LEU A 46 3.78 3.20 -7.35
C LEU A 46 2.72 2.65 -6.39
N PHE A 47 1.57 3.30 -6.22
CA PHE A 47 0.44 2.75 -5.45
C PHE A 47 -0.35 1.70 -6.23
N GLY A 48 -0.38 1.81 -7.56
CA GLY A 48 -1.13 0.90 -8.43
C GLY A 48 -0.33 -0.26 -9.02
N ILE A 49 0.81 -0.66 -8.47
CA ILE A 49 1.67 -1.70 -9.08
C ILE A 49 0.98 -3.06 -9.26
N LEU A 50 0.01 -3.40 -8.41
CA LEU A 50 -0.84 -4.60 -8.51
C LEU A 50 -2.26 -4.30 -9.01
N GLY A 51 -2.57 -3.04 -9.26
CA GLY A 51 -3.86 -2.62 -9.79
C GLY A 51 -3.94 -2.79 -11.31
N PRO A 52 -5.14 -3.00 -11.87
CA PRO A 52 -5.33 -3.13 -13.30
C PRO A 52 -5.18 -1.78 -14.01
N LEU A 53 -4.81 -1.82 -15.28
CA LEU A 53 -4.58 -0.62 -16.10
C LEU A 53 -5.81 0.32 -16.16
N ASN A 54 -7.00 -0.23 -16.25
CA ASN A 54 -8.25 0.54 -16.31
C ASN A 54 -8.62 1.26 -15.00
N ALA A 55 -7.92 0.96 -13.90
CA ALA A 55 -8.05 1.65 -12.63
C ALA A 55 -6.84 2.57 -12.33
N GLY A 56 -6.01 2.86 -13.33
CA GLY A 56 -4.79 3.65 -13.16
C GLY A 56 -3.62 2.87 -12.54
N GLY A 57 -3.73 1.55 -12.48
CA GLY A 57 -2.65 0.68 -12.05
C GLY A 57 -1.65 0.34 -13.16
N SER A 58 -0.61 -0.39 -12.82
CA SER A 58 0.45 -0.81 -13.76
C SER A 58 0.40 -2.31 -14.11
N ASP A 59 -0.42 -3.08 -13.42
CA ASP A 59 -0.58 -4.54 -13.60
C ASP A 59 0.75 -5.29 -13.76
N LEU A 60 1.70 -5.00 -12.87
CA LEU A 60 3.05 -5.52 -12.99
C LEU A 60 3.09 -7.03 -12.80
N SER A 61 3.97 -7.67 -13.56
CA SER A 61 4.33 -9.07 -13.34
C SER A 61 4.90 -9.29 -11.93
N ALA A 62 4.88 -10.54 -11.46
CA ALA A 62 5.47 -10.90 -10.16
C ALA A 62 6.96 -10.58 -10.09
N HIS A 63 7.68 -10.65 -11.22
CA HIS A 63 9.10 -10.31 -11.28
C HIS A 63 9.33 -8.80 -11.10
N GLU A 64 8.61 -7.97 -11.85
CA GLU A 64 8.69 -6.50 -11.76
C GLU A 64 8.25 -5.99 -10.39
N THR A 65 7.14 -6.55 -9.87
CA THR A 65 6.65 -6.25 -8.52
C THR A 65 7.74 -6.46 -7.47
N ARG A 66 8.46 -7.60 -7.50
CA ARG A 66 9.57 -7.85 -6.56
C ARG A 66 10.69 -6.83 -6.71
N ARG A 67 11.00 -6.41 -7.94
CA ARG A 67 12.05 -5.39 -8.19
C ARG A 67 11.66 -4.02 -7.64
N VAL A 68 10.40 -3.61 -7.82
CA VAL A 68 9.86 -2.36 -7.23
C VAL A 68 9.90 -2.43 -5.69
N ILE A 69 9.40 -3.52 -5.11
CA ILE A 69 9.40 -3.75 -3.67
C ILE A 69 10.82 -3.69 -3.10
N ALA A 70 11.77 -4.37 -3.73
CA ALA A 70 13.18 -4.38 -3.29
C ALA A 70 13.81 -2.99 -3.35
N ALA A 71 13.53 -2.21 -4.40
CA ALA A 71 14.03 -0.84 -4.52
C ALA A 71 13.52 0.05 -3.38
N ILE A 72 12.22 0.06 -3.13
CA ILE A 72 11.62 0.90 -2.07
C ILE A 72 12.10 0.46 -0.68
N ALA A 73 12.19 -0.85 -0.42
CA ALA A 73 12.71 -1.38 0.84
C ALA A 73 14.18 -0.96 1.09
N GLY A 74 15.01 -0.96 0.05
CA GLY A 74 16.39 -0.50 0.12
C GLY A 74 16.54 1.01 0.34
N GLY A 75 15.52 1.81 -0.01
CA GLY A 75 15.52 3.25 0.21
C GLY A 75 15.19 3.66 1.65
N CYS A 76 14.08 3.17 2.19
CA CYS A 76 13.65 3.45 3.57
C CYS A 76 12.73 2.34 4.06
N GLY A 77 13.18 1.57 5.06
CA GLY A 77 12.45 0.44 5.62
C GLY A 77 11.10 0.83 6.24
N ALA A 78 11.02 1.95 6.94
CA ALA A 78 9.79 2.42 7.57
C ALA A 78 8.74 2.82 6.51
N THR A 79 9.13 3.63 5.52
CA THR A 79 8.24 4.00 4.40
C THR A 79 7.79 2.76 3.64
N PHE A 80 8.71 1.85 3.34
CA PHE A 80 8.40 0.57 2.69
C PHE A 80 7.36 -0.22 3.49
N PHE A 81 7.54 -0.36 4.80
CA PHE A 81 6.66 -1.18 5.63
C PHE A 81 5.21 -0.69 5.59
N VAL A 82 4.98 0.62 5.62
CA VAL A 82 3.64 1.20 5.52
C VAL A 82 3.09 1.05 4.10
N TRP A 83 3.88 1.42 3.10
CA TRP A 83 3.47 1.40 1.70
C TRP A 83 3.15 -0.02 1.17
N VAL A 84 3.93 -1.04 1.55
CA VAL A 84 3.74 -2.40 1.04
C VAL A 84 2.42 -3.04 1.47
N GLN A 85 1.89 -2.66 2.65
CA GLN A 85 0.62 -3.17 3.17
C GLN A 85 -0.57 -2.78 2.29
N HIS A 86 -0.51 -1.61 1.66
CA HIS A 86 -1.52 -1.11 0.73
C HIS A 86 -1.81 -2.08 -0.42
N HIS A 87 -0.79 -2.72 -0.97
CA HIS A 87 -0.94 -3.58 -2.15
C HIS A 87 -1.72 -4.86 -1.88
N GLY A 88 -1.77 -5.33 -0.64
CA GLY A 88 -2.64 -6.42 -0.22
C GLY A 88 -4.12 -6.08 -0.41
N VAL A 89 -4.50 -4.85 -0.09
CA VAL A 89 -5.87 -4.33 -0.23
C VAL A 89 -6.22 -4.11 -1.70
N VAL A 90 -5.32 -3.49 -2.48
CA VAL A 90 -5.51 -3.32 -3.95
C VAL A 90 -5.75 -4.67 -4.62
N ARG A 91 -4.96 -5.69 -4.29
CA ARG A 91 -5.12 -7.05 -4.84
C ARG A 91 -6.44 -7.69 -4.41
N ALA A 92 -6.86 -7.52 -3.16
CA ALA A 92 -8.12 -8.05 -2.65
C ALA A 92 -9.33 -7.40 -3.34
N LEU A 93 -9.31 -6.07 -3.52
CA LEU A 93 -10.37 -5.34 -4.23
C LEU A 93 -10.44 -5.72 -5.70
N ARG A 94 -9.30 -5.85 -6.39
CA ARG A 94 -9.23 -6.31 -7.79
C ARG A 94 -9.95 -7.64 -7.98
N GLY A 95 -9.82 -8.58 -7.05
CA GLY A 95 -10.48 -9.89 -7.08
C GLY A 95 -11.86 -9.94 -6.43
N SER A 96 -12.37 -8.82 -5.91
CA SER A 96 -13.61 -8.80 -5.14
C SER A 96 -14.85 -8.96 -6.02
N GLN A 97 -15.78 -9.81 -5.59
CA GLN A 97 -17.12 -9.91 -6.17
C GLN A 97 -18.05 -8.77 -5.72
N ASN A 98 -17.67 -8.00 -4.70
CA ASN A 98 -18.40 -6.81 -4.28
C ASN A 98 -18.03 -5.65 -5.22
N THR A 99 -18.84 -5.50 -6.28
CA THR A 99 -18.62 -4.47 -7.31
C THR A 99 -18.67 -3.07 -6.74
N HIS A 100 -19.57 -2.81 -5.78
CA HIS A 100 -19.68 -1.50 -5.15
C HIS A 100 -18.37 -1.09 -4.43
N LEU A 101 -17.79 -1.98 -3.64
CA LEU A 101 -16.49 -1.70 -3.00
C LEU A 101 -15.37 -1.54 -4.03
N ARG A 102 -15.31 -2.43 -5.00
CA ARG A 102 -14.30 -2.38 -6.06
C ARG A 102 -14.36 -1.06 -6.82
N ASP A 103 -15.55 -0.69 -7.29
CA ASP A 103 -15.76 0.47 -8.17
C ASP A 103 -15.57 1.80 -7.39
N SER A 104 -15.88 1.80 -6.09
CA SER A 104 -15.69 2.99 -5.24
C SER A 104 -14.23 3.23 -4.82
N TYR A 105 -13.44 2.17 -4.61
CA TYR A 105 -12.14 2.31 -3.94
C TYR A 105 -10.93 1.92 -4.79
N LEU A 106 -11.08 1.06 -5.81
CA LEU A 106 -9.92 0.52 -6.52
C LEU A 106 -9.12 1.61 -7.25
N ALA A 107 -9.77 2.47 -8.01
CA ALA A 107 -9.08 3.54 -8.75
C ALA A 107 -8.43 4.59 -7.81
N PRO A 108 -9.12 5.15 -6.80
CA PRO A 108 -8.48 6.05 -5.84
C PRO A 108 -7.26 5.45 -5.12
N LEU A 109 -7.30 4.15 -4.80
CA LEU A 109 -6.15 3.45 -4.23
C LEU A 109 -5.02 3.30 -5.25
N CYS A 110 -5.30 2.89 -6.48
CA CYS A 110 -4.28 2.69 -7.51
C CYS A 110 -3.51 3.97 -7.86
N VAL A 111 -4.18 5.12 -7.84
CA VAL A 111 -3.54 6.42 -8.14
C VAL A 111 -2.97 7.13 -6.91
N GLY A 112 -3.09 6.53 -5.72
CA GLY A 112 -2.52 7.09 -4.49
C GLY A 112 -3.33 8.25 -3.88
N GLN A 113 -4.58 8.46 -4.31
CA GLN A 113 -5.50 9.41 -3.65
C GLN A 113 -5.95 8.92 -2.28
N MET A 114 -5.91 7.61 -2.07
CA MET A 114 -6.18 6.95 -0.81
C MET A 114 -5.07 5.96 -0.49
N ILE A 115 -4.75 5.82 0.79
CA ILE A 115 -3.84 4.79 1.30
C ILE A 115 -4.65 3.81 2.14
N ALA A 116 -4.48 2.53 1.88
CA ALA A 116 -5.10 1.48 2.67
C ALA A 116 -4.07 0.87 3.63
N GLY A 117 -4.46 0.72 4.88
CA GLY A 117 -3.75 -0.05 5.88
C GLY A 117 -4.39 -1.39 6.17
N VAL A 118 -3.75 -2.16 7.01
CA VAL A 118 -4.23 -3.47 7.44
C VAL A 118 -4.25 -3.60 8.96
N ALA A 119 -5.25 -4.28 9.48
CA ALA A 119 -5.50 -4.48 10.91
C ALA A 119 -5.79 -5.95 11.22
N PHE A 120 -5.00 -6.90 10.70
CA PHE A 120 -5.28 -8.33 10.84
C PHE A 120 -4.20 -9.14 11.58
N ALA A 121 -3.23 -8.49 12.22
CA ALA A 121 -2.19 -9.18 12.98
C ALA A 121 -2.75 -10.14 14.04
N HIS A 122 -3.92 -9.80 14.60
CA HIS A 122 -4.64 -10.61 15.57
C HIS A 122 -5.33 -11.85 14.96
N ALA A 123 -5.58 -11.90 13.65
CA ALA A 123 -6.32 -12.98 13.00
C ALA A 123 -5.58 -14.33 13.01
N ARG A 124 -4.25 -14.30 13.27
CA ARG A 124 -3.39 -15.50 13.36
C ARG A 124 -3.08 -15.92 14.79
N ARG A 125 -3.63 -15.22 15.81
CA ARG A 125 -3.42 -15.57 17.21
C ARG A 125 -4.27 -16.77 17.59
N ILE A 126 -3.69 -17.67 18.39
CA ILE A 126 -4.42 -18.76 19.02
C ILE A 126 -5.20 -18.16 20.20
N GLY A 127 -6.48 -18.54 20.35
CA GLY A 127 -7.35 -18.07 21.43
C GLY A 127 -8.59 -17.32 20.94
N PRO A 128 -9.30 -16.61 21.81
CA PRO A 128 -10.49 -15.86 21.45
C PRO A 128 -10.20 -14.78 20.38
N ALA A 129 -11.14 -14.59 19.45
CA ALA A 129 -11.01 -13.57 18.43
C ALA A 129 -10.93 -12.16 19.04
N ALA A 130 -9.85 -11.42 18.76
CA ALA A 130 -9.69 -10.05 19.24
C ALA A 130 -10.65 -9.07 18.55
N VAL A 131 -11.03 -9.36 17.31
CA VAL A 131 -12.08 -8.65 16.57
C VAL A 131 -13.08 -9.69 16.08
N ARG A 132 -14.36 -9.46 16.35
CA ARG A 132 -15.46 -10.32 15.94
C ARG A 132 -16.30 -9.62 14.88
N ALA A 133 -16.56 -10.29 13.76
CA ALA A 133 -17.47 -9.83 12.73
C ALA A 133 -18.81 -10.53 12.89
N THR A 134 -19.90 -9.77 13.02
CA THR A 134 -21.27 -10.29 13.11
C THR A 134 -22.09 -9.75 11.94
N ARG A 135 -22.79 -10.63 11.24
CA ARG A 135 -23.67 -10.22 10.14
C ARG A 135 -24.88 -9.48 10.71
N VAL A 136 -25.20 -8.34 10.13
CA VAL A 136 -26.37 -7.51 10.48
C VAL A 136 -27.12 -7.13 9.20
N ALA A 137 -28.31 -6.56 9.36
CA ALA A 137 -29.05 -6.03 8.21
C ALA A 137 -28.21 -4.96 7.50
N GLY A 138 -27.99 -5.16 6.21
CA GLY A 138 -27.21 -4.22 5.38
C GLY A 138 -25.67 -4.35 5.44
N GLY A 139 -25.11 -5.33 6.20
CA GLY A 139 -23.66 -5.46 6.23
C GLY A 139 -23.09 -6.29 7.38
N TRP A 140 -21.98 -5.82 7.94
CA TRP A 140 -21.25 -6.46 9.02
C TRP A 140 -20.95 -5.44 10.13
N ARG A 141 -21.14 -5.85 11.37
CA ARG A 141 -20.68 -5.15 12.56
C ARG A 141 -19.38 -5.77 13.04
N PHE A 142 -18.35 -4.95 13.20
CA PHE A 142 -17.08 -5.36 13.82
C PHE A 142 -17.06 -4.87 15.25
N ASP A 143 -16.66 -5.76 16.18
CA ASP A 143 -16.56 -5.49 17.61
C ASP A 143 -15.28 -6.09 18.15
N GLY A 144 -14.50 -5.30 18.88
CA GLY A 144 -13.22 -5.71 19.41
C GLY A 144 -12.12 -4.69 19.23
N PHE A 145 -10.87 -5.13 19.47
CA PHE A 145 -9.68 -4.30 19.41
C PHE A 145 -8.61 -4.95 18.51
N ALA A 146 -8.18 -4.22 17.48
CA ALA A 146 -7.03 -4.62 16.66
C ALA A 146 -5.75 -4.05 17.27
N PRO A 147 -4.84 -4.88 17.83
CA PRO A 147 -3.68 -4.40 18.57
C PRO A 147 -2.62 -3.75 17.68
N TRP A 148 -2.75 -3.90 16.39
CA TRP A 148 -1.83 -3.35 15.39
C TRP A 148 -2.59 -2.96 14.13
N THR A 149 -2.39 -1.71 13.70
CA THR A 149 -2.95 -1.18 12.44
C THR A 149 -1.84 -0.40 11.72
N THR A 150 -1.70 -0.61 10.43
CA THR A 150 -0.79 0.19 9.59
C THR A 150 -1.55 1.33 8.91
N SER A 151 -0.85 2.39 8.51
CA SER A 151 -1.45 3.54 7.79
C SER A 151 -2.58 4.23 8.57
N TRP A 152 -2.38 4.33 9.87
CA TRP A 152 -3.31 4.99 10.79
C TRP A 152 -3.00 6.49 10.86
#